data_138e48ad4c03e54bbacb73d37b40832a
#
_entry.id   138e48ad4c03e54bbacb73d37b40832a
#
_cell.length_a   1.000
_cell.length_b   1.000
_cell.length_c   1.000
_cell.angle_alpha   90.00
_cell.angle_beta   90.00
_cell.angle_gamma   90.00
#
_symmetry.space_group_name_H-M   'P 1'
#
loop_
_entity.id
_entity.type
_entity.pdbx_description
1 polymer ?
#
loop_
_entity_poly.entity_id
_entity_poly.type
_entity_poly.pdbx_seq_one_letter_code
_entity_poly.pdbx_strand_id
1 'polypeptide(L)'
;MIRRSARLAGALALVAASFIVLEARAQQDVPAAPSALAPAAPVFPKPDPANFQAATPTAETVNAFLQTSWGYDPERVWQVQAILKTPAEGVSKVVILVAAKTGDQKVQAAQFFTLPDGKHIIAGDDVIPFGEHPYADARAELQQKADGPYRGSASKDLELVEFADFQCPHCKEAQASIDKLVADFPKARIVFQNYPLEKIHPASVTAASYGACVAKQGGSAAFFSYAGAVFDSQEGLSSADGVTLTLNSAVTKAGLDPAKISACAATPETKAQVEASVKLAQHLNISQVPTLVINGRPVPIGGVPYDTLKKIIEFQARLDGAATK
;
A
#
# COMPACT_ATOMS: atom_id res chain seq x y z
N MET A 1 56.09 -21.52 16.72
CA MET A 1 55.98 -22.33 17.96
C MET A 1 54.56 -22.88 17.94
N ILE A 2 54.33 -24.15 17.49
CA ILE A 2 54.38 -25.38 18.32
C ILE A 2 53.15 -25.36 19.26
N ARG A 3 52.11 -26.25 19.26
CA ARG A 3 51.89 -27.69 18.88
C ARG A 3 50.37 -27.90 18.86
N ARG A 4 49.72 -28.60 17.92
CA ARG A 4 49.50 -30.09 17.82
C ARG A 4 48.98 -30.72 19.13
N SER A 5 47.79 -31.36 19.12
CA SER A 5 47.52 -32.78 18.78
C SER A 5 46.02 -33.04 19.05
N ALA A 6 45.20 -33.66 18.29
CA ALA A 6 45.10 -34.99 17.66
C ALA A 6 44.43 -36.08 18.54
N ARG A 7 43.30 -36.65 17.98
CA ARG A 7 42.84 -38.07 17.98
C ARG A 7 42.25 -38.65 19.27
N LEU A 8 41.22 -39.50 19.26
CA LEU A 8 40.84 -40.77 18.61
C LEU A 8 39.35 -41.02 18.93
N ALA A 9 38.45 -41.39 18.10
CA ALA A 9 38.08 -42.68 17.52
C ALA A 9 37.76 -43.81 18.53
N GLY A 10 36.57 -44.42 18.45
CA GLY A 10 36.18 -45.64 19.11
C GLY A 10 34.74 -46.02 18.87
N ALA A 11 34.50 -46.83 17.84
CA ALA A 11 33.25 -47.54 17.59
C ALA A 11 33.19 -48.77 18.47
N LEU A 12 32.00 -49.14 18.96
CA LEU A 12 31.64 -50.54 19.19
C LEU A 12 30.11 -50.70 19.13
N ALA A 13 29.72 -51.54 18.21
CA ALA A 13 28.38 -52.12 18.11
C ALA A 13 28.25 -53.29 19.10
N LEU A 14 27.08 -53.45 19.69
CA LEU A 14 26.61 -54.77 20.19
C LEU A 14 25.09 -54.85 20.16
N VAL A 15 24.63 -55.89 19.50
CA VAL A 15 23.29 -56.42 19.33
C VAL A 15 22.86 -57.18 20.57
N ALA A 16 21.60 -57.01 21.03
CA ALA A 16 20.80 -58.04 21.68
C ALA A 16 19.35 -57.64 21.82
N ALA A 17 18.53 -58.19 21.06
CA ALA A 17 17.34 -59.08 21.23
C ALA A 17 16.33 -58.73 22.31
N SER A 18 15.11 -58.43 21.82
CA SER A 18 13.77 -58.91 22.21
C SER A 18 13.39 -58.99 23.69
N PHE A 19 12.44 -58.16 24.09
CA PHE A 19 11.26 -58.60 24.84
C PHE A 19 10.08 -57.70 24.55
N ILE A 20 9.06 -58.24 23.89
CA ILE A 20 7.74 -57.63 23.72
C ILE A 20 7.01 -57.81 25.05
N VAL A 21 6.83 -56.72 25.81
CA VAL A 21 5.84 -56.66 26.88
C VAL A 21 4.74 -55.76 26.40
N LEU A 22 3.62 -56.38 26.12
CA LEU A 22 2.34 -55.71 25.78
C LEU A 22 1.74 -55.18 27.08
N GLU A 23 2.07 -53.96 27.49
CA GLU A 23 1.31 -53.24 28.51
C GLU A 23 0.22 -52.40 27.84
N ALA A 24 -1.02 -52.89 27.98
CA ALA A 24 -2.21 -52.12 27.74
C ALA A 24 -2.28 -50.97 28.77
N ARG A 25 -1.76 -49.79 28.39
CA ARG A 25 -2.02 -48.56 29.11
C ARG A 25 -3.44 -48.13 28.83
N ALA A 26 -4.30 -48.21 29.78
CA ALA A 26 -5.58 -47.53 29.81
C ALA A 26 -5.33 -46.04 29.49
N GLN A 27 -5.96 -45.55 28.40
CA GLN A 27 -6.09 -44.14 28.14
C GLN A 27 -6.89 -43.52 29.25
N GLN A 28 -6.24 -42.85 30.16
CA GLN A 28 -6.91 -41.93 31.07
C GLN A 28 -7.40 -40.76 30.20
N ASP A 29 -8.72 -40.61 30.11
CA ASP A 29 -9.36 -39.42 29.60
C ASP A 29 -8.86 -38.22 30.42
N VAL A 30 -7.89 -37.47 29.86
CA VAL A 30 -7.54 -36.17 30.38
C VAL A 30 -8.71 -35.26 30.05
N PRO A 31 -9.43 -34.71 31.04
CA PRO A 31 -10.49 -33.76 30.77
C PRO A 31 -9.90 -32.61 29.95
N ALA A 32 -10.48 -32.32 28.78
CA ALA A 32 -10.11 -31.20 27.95
C ALA A 32 -10.05 -29.94 28.82
N ALA A 33 -8.91 -29.28 28.84
CA ALA A 33 -8.79 -27.99 29.53
C ALA A 33 -9.93 -27.07 29.06
N PRO A 34 -10.58 -26.33 29.96
CA PRO A 34 -11.64 -25.44 29.56
C PRO A 34 -11.12 -24.50 28.50
N SER A 35 -11.80 -24.46 27.33
CA SER A 35 -11.51 -23.53 26.24
C SER A 35 -11.36 -22.14 26.86
N ALA A 36 -10.18 -21.55 26.74
CA ALA A 36 -9.96 -20.19 27.21
C ALA A 36 -11.06 -19.32 26.58
N LEU A 37 -11.91 -18.74 27.40
CA LEU A 37 -12.91 -17.78 26.98
C LEU A 37 -12.18 -16.72 26.13
N ALA A 38 -12.67 -16.49 24.91
CA ALA A 38 -12.15 -15.42 24.08
C ALA A 38 -12.14 -14.12 24.91
N PRO A 39 -11.08 -13.32 24.90
CA PRO A 39 -11.02 -12.10 25.67
C PRO A 39 -12.25 -11.23 25.35
N ALA A 40 -12.90 -10.71 26.40
CA ALA A 40 -14.05 -9.83 26.23
C ALA A 40 -13.66 -8.64 25.37
N ALA A 41 -14.56 -8.19 24.49
CA ALA A 41 -14.31 -7.01 23.65
C ALA A 41 -14.05 -5.77 24.53
N PRO A 42 -13.25 -4.80 24.08
CA PRO A 42 -13.00 -3.58 24.85
C PRO A 42 -14.32 -2.86 25.14
N VAL A 43 -14.46 -2.37 26.37
CA VAL A 43 -15.67 -1.66 26.79
C VAL A 43 -15.43 -0.17 26.63
N PHE A 44 -16.15 0.45 25.70
CA PHE A 44 -16.18 1.91 25.58
C PHE A 44 -17.18 2.51 26.58
N PRO A 45 -16.90 3.70 27.14
CA PRO A 45 -17.88 4.44 27.92
C PRO A 45 -19.08 4.81 27.06
N LYS A 46 -20.28 4.78 27.63
CA LYS A 46 -21.49 5.18 26.88
C LYS A 46 -21.39 6.65 26.47
N PRO A 47 -21.65 6.98 25.19
CA PRO A 47 -21.66 8.37 24.74
C PRO A 47 -22.72 9.19 25.49
N ASP A 48 -22.34 10.41 25.88
CA ASP A 48 -23.29 11.37 26.46
C ASP A 48 -24.04 12.08 25.30
N PRO A 49 -25.39 12.02 25.24
CA PRO A 49 -26.18 12.71 24.23
C PRO A 49 -25.91 14.21 24.17
N ALA A 50 -25.53 14.85 25.28
CA ALA A 50 -25.18 16.27 25.33
C ALA A 50 -23.92 16.63 24.49
N ASN A 51 -23.11 15.64 24.12
CA ASN A 51 -21.94 15.83 23.29
C ASN A 51 -22.24 15.78 21.76
N PHE A 52 -23.49 15.56 21.36
CA PHE A 52 -23.90 15.59 19.94
C PHE A 52 -24.59 16.93 19.63
N GLN A 53 -23.78 18.00 19.60
CA GLN A 53 -24.26 19.38 19.50
C GLN A 53 -24.38 19.88 18.08
N ALA A 54 -23.56 19.36 17.15
CA ALA A 54 -23.58 19.76 15.75
C ALA A 54 -24.60 18.92 14.97
N ALA A 55 -25.30 19.56 14.04
CA ALA A 55 -26.26 18.87 13.17
C ALA A 55 -25.58 18.03 12.10
N THR A 56 -24.38 18.42 11.70
CA THR A 56 -23.54 17.74 10.69
C THR A 56 -22.09 17.67 11.14
N PRO A 57 -21.37 16.55 10.88
CA PRO A 57 -21.91 15.29 10.33
C PRO A 57 -22.81 14.56 11.34
N THR A 58 -23.59 13.58 10.87
CA THR A 58 -24.29 12.68 11.80
C THR A 58 -23.34 11.57 12.27
N ALA A 59 -23.68 10.89 13.37
CA ALA A 59 -22.91 9.74 13.85
C ALA A 59 -22.88 8.61 12.81
N GLU A 60 -23.95 8.44 12.03
CA GLU A 60 -24.04 7.46 10.97
C GLU A 60 -23.05 7.78 9.84
N THR A 61 -22.95 9.05 9.39
CA THR A 61 -21.97 9.47 8.39
C THR A 61 -20.54 9.25 8.86
N VAL A 62 -20.26 9.57 10.14
CA VAL A 62 -18.94 9.30 10.74
C VAL A 62 -18.65 7.79 10.76
N ASN A 63 -19.60 6.96 11.16
CA ASN A 63 -19.41 5.51 11.20
C ASN A 63 -19.23 4.92 9.79
N ALA A 64 -19.96 5.39 8.78
CA ALA A 64 -19.79 4.97 7.40
C ALA A 64 -18.40 5.31 6.88
N PHE A 65 -17.91 6.52 7.15
CA PHE A 65 -16.55 6.94 6.83
C PHE A 65 -15.48 6.05 7.51
N LEU A 66 -15.64 5.80 8.82
CA LEU A 66 -14.70 4.95 9.56
C LEU A 66 -14.74 3.50 9.09
N GLN A 67 -15.93 2.99 8.76
CA GLN A 67 -16.09 1.66 8.17
C GLN A 67 -15.38 1.57 6.81
N THR A 68 -15.53 2.56 5.94
CA THR A 68 -14.85 2.61 4.64
C THR A 68 -13.32 2.72 4.82
N SER A 69 -12.88 3.51 5.82
CA SER A 69 -11.44 3.76 6.03
C SER A 69 -10.72 2.64 6.78
N TRP A 70 -11.36 2.00 7.76
CA TRP A 70 -10.71 1.06 8.69
C TRP A 70 -11.29 -0.36 8.71
N GLY A 71 -12.42 -0.59 8.04
CA GLY A 71 -13.10 -1.89 8.06
C GLY A 71 -12.34 -3.05 7.41
N TYR A 72 -11.18 -2.79 6.78
CA TYR A 72 -10.26 -3.83 6.34
C TYR A 72 -9.56 -4.55 7.52
N ASP A 73 -9.53 -3.91 8.69
CA ASP A 73 -8.94 -4.45 9.91
C ASP A 73 -10.07 -4.92 10.86
N PRO A 74 -10.39 -6.22 10.91
CA PRO A 74 -11.47 -6.76 11.72
C PRO A 74 -11.17 -6.69 13.22
N GLU A 75 -9.91 -6.46 13.61
CA GLU A 75 -9.51 -6.33 15.01
C GLU A 75 -9.72 -4.91 15.54
N ARG A 76 -9.88 -3.92 14.67
CA ARG A 76 -10.13 -2.54 15.08
C ARG A 76 -11.60 -2.30 15.37
N VAL A 77 -11.89 -1.73 16.54
CA VAL A 77 -13.22 -1.29 16.94
C VAL A 77 -13.19 0.18 17.33
N TRP A 78 -14.27 0.87 17.10
CA TRP A 78 -14.40 2.29 17.42
C TRP A 78 -15.80 2.64 17.92
N GLN A 79 -15.90 3.81 18.54
CA GLN A 79 -17.16 4.41 18.96
C GLN A 79 -17.09 5.93 18.82
N VAL A 80 -18.09 6.53 18.18
CA VAL A 80 -18.25 7.99 18.15
C VAL A 80 -18.68 8.47 19.53
N GLN A 81 -17.92 9.37 20.12
CA GLN A 81 -18.16 9.88 21.48
C GLN A 81 -18.78 11.27 21.50
N ALA A 82 -18.43 12.11 20.50
CA ALA A 82 -18.91 13.46 20.45
C ALA A 82 -18.89 14.03 19.03
N ILE A 83 -19.83 14.91 18.71
CA ILE A 83 -19.87 15.75 17.52
C ILE A 83 -20.17 17.16 17.99
N LEU A 84 -19.13 17.94 18.24
CA LEU A 84 -19.21 19.22 18.91
C LEU A 84 -19.24 20.37 17.90
N LYS A 85 -20.03 21.40 18.19
CA LYS A 85 -19.92 22.69 17.49
C LYS A 85 -18.57 23.34 17.79
N THR A 86 -18.06 24.09 16.82
CA THR A 86 -16.89 24.95 17.00
C THR A 86 -17.27 26.41 16.79
N PRO A 87 -16.43 27.37 17.17
CA PRO A 87 -16.66 28.79 16.85
C PRO A 87 -16.63 29.11 15.35
N ALA A 88 -16.02 28.23 14.53
CA ALA A 88 -16.00 28.38 13.09
C ALA A 88 -17.29 27.79 12.48
N GLU A 89 -18.01 28.63 11.71
CA GLU A 89 -19.26 28.21 11.08
C GLU A 89 -19.05 27.02 10.12
N GLY A 90 -19.93 26.01 10.21
CA GLY A 90 -19.85 24.80 9.39
C GLY A 90 -18.76 23.82 9.78
N VAL A 91 -17.89 24.15 10.74
CA VAL A 91 -16.83 23.25 11.24
C VAL A 91 -17.30 22.53 12.48
N SER A 92 -17.28 21.20 12.48
CA SER A 92 -17.58 20.37 13.65
C SER A 92 -16.35 19.58 14.10
N LYS A 93 -16.23 19.43 15.42
CA LYS A 93 -15.18 18.57 16.01
C LYS A 93 -15.77 17.20 16.34
N VAL A 94 -15.24 16.17 15.73
CA VAL A 94 -15.60 14.77 15.98
C VAL A 94 -14.58 14.14 16.91
N VAL A 95 -15.06 13.47 17.96
CA VAL A 95 -14.23 12.67 18.89
C VAL A 95 -14.68 11.23 18.83
N ILE A 96 -13.70 10.34 18.63
CA ILE A 96 -13.90 8.90 18.56
C ILE A 96 -13.00 8.19 19.57
N LEU A 97 -13.45 7.05 20.06
CA LEU A 97 -12.61 6.11 20.79
C LEU A 97 -12.30 4.93 19.88
N VAL A 98 -11.06 4.46 19.93
CA VAL A 98 -10.56 3.35 19.13
C VAL A 98 -9.83 2.36 20.03
N ALA A 99 -10.01 1.07 19.80
CA ALA A 99 -9.29 0.01 20.49
C ALA A 99 -9.08 -1.21 19.57
N ALA A 100 -8.22 -2.13 19.96
CA ALA A 100 -8.16 -3.47 19.39
C ALA A 100 -9.14 -4.40 20.10
N LYS A 101 -9.75 -5.36 19.38
CA LYS A 101 -10.62 -6.40 19.99
C LYS A 101 -9.84 -7.35 20.86
N THR A 102 -8.61 -7.66 20.47
CA THR A 102 -7.74 -8.64 21.12
C THR A 102 -6.38 -8.00 21.44
N GLY A 103 -5.58 -8.64 22.27
CA GLY A 103 -4.27 -8.14 22.68
C GLY A 103 -4.35 -6.96 23.65
N ASP A 104 -3.60 -5.89 23.38
CA ASP A 104 -3.67 -4.65 24.14
C ASP A 104 -4.94 -3.87 23.76
N GLN A 105 -5.99 -4.07 24.54
CA GLN A 105 -7.31 -3.45 24.33
C GLN A 105 -7.37 -2.00 24.84
N LYS A 106 -6.24 -1.33 24.96
CA LYS A 106 -6.17 0.06 25.41
C LYS A 106 -7.00 0.97 24.53
N VAL A 107 -7.98 1.61 25.15
CA VAL A 107 -8.83 2.60 24.50
C VAL A 107 -8.04 3.89 24.29
N GLN A 108 -7.98 4.36 23.04
CA GLN A 108 -7.36 5.61 22.66
C GLN A 108 -8.41 6.57 22.12
N ALA A 109 -8.28 7.86 22.45
CA ALA A 109 -9.10 8.90 21.85
C ALA A 109 -8.40 9.47 20.60
N ALA A 110 -9.18 9.61 19.53
CA ALA A 110 -8.77 10.34 18.32
C ALA A 110 -9.81 11.42 18.01
N GLN A 111 -9.40 12.45 17.30
CA GLN A 111 -10.27 13.55 16.92
C GLN A 111 -9.93 14.07 15.52
N PHE A 112 -10.93 14.61 14.86
CA PHE A 112 -10.77 15.33 13.60
C PHE A 112 -11.83 16.43 13.48
N PHE A 113 -11.65 17.31 12.50
CA PHE A 113 -12.58 18.39 12.22
C PHE A 113 -13.18 18.22 10.84
N THR A 114 -14.50 18.27 10.73
CA THR A 114 -15.17 18.33 9.42
C THR A 114 -15.14 19.74 8.89
N LEU A 115 -14.95 19.86 7.57
CA LEU A 115 -15.00 21.16 6.89
C LEU A 115 -16.43 21.54 6.49
N PRO A 116 -16.70 22.84 6.22
CA PRO A 116 -18.05 23.31 5.87
C PRO A 116 -18.63 22.71 4.59
N ASP A 117 -17.78 22.19 3.70
CA ASP A 117 -18.20 21.53 2.46
C ASP A 117 -18.84 20.14 2.69
N GLY A 118 -18.73 19.59 3.91
CA GLY A 118 -19.22 18.27 4.27
C GLY A 118 -18.53 17.10 3.58
N LYS A 119 -17.49 17.35 2.80
CA LYS A 119 -16.77 16.36 1.99
C LYS A 119 -15.33 16.12 2.44
N HIS A 120 -14.79 16.95 3.31
CA HIS A 120 -13.42 16.84 3.80
C HIS A 120 -13.34 16.97 5.31
N ILE A 121 -12.29 16.39 5.87
CA ILE A 121 -11.91 16.52 7.27
C ILE A 121 -10.44 16.94 7.38
N ILE A 122 -10.12 17.58 8.48
CA ILE A 122 -8.74 17.77 8.94
C ILE A 122 -8.45 16.72 9.99
N ALA A 123 -7.52 15.82 9.70
CA ALA A 123 -7.04 14.79 10.61
C ALA A 123 -5.51 14.88 10.73
N GLY A 124 -5.03 15.31 11.91
CA GLY A 124 -3.63 15.73 12.05
C GLY A 124 -3.36 16.98 11.20
N ASP A 125 -2.34 16.90 10.35
CA ASP A 125 -1.93 18.01 9.45
C ASP A 125 -2.52 17.87 8.03
N ASP A 126 -3.33 16.84 7.78
CA ASP A 126 -3.84 16.52 6.46
C ASP A 126 -5.33 16.87 6.29
N VAL A 127 -5.69 17.34 5.09
CA VAL A 127 -7.06 17.43 4.61
C VAL A 127 -7.36 16.19 3.77
N ILE A 128 -8.28 15.36 4.26
CA ILE A 128 -8.62 14.10 3.59
C ILE A 128 -10.11 14.03 3.24
N PRO A 129 -10.48 13.27 2.19
CA PRO A 129 -11.87 13.07 1.81
C PRO A 129 -12.69 12.42 2.92
N PHE A 130 -13.96 12.81 3.04
CA PHE A 130 -14.89 12.36 4.06
C PHE A 130 -16.25 11.99 3.45
N GLY A 131 -17.01 11.14 4.12
CA GLY A 131 -18.35 10.71 3.74
C GLY A 131 -18.44 9.19 3.54
N GLU A 132 -19.54 8.71 2.99
CA GLU A 132 -19.78 7.28 2.75
C GLU A 132 -18.89 6.71 1.64
N HIS A 133 -18.63 7.54 0.61
CA HIS A 133 -17.79 7.18 -0.55
C HIS A 133 -16.65 8.18 -0.74
N PRO A 134 -15.71 8.25 0.24
CA PRO A 134 -14.70 9.32 0.26
C PRO A 134 -13.73 9.27 -0.92
N TYR A 135 -13.62 8.13 -1.60
CA TYR A 135 -12.66 7.92 -2.69
C TYR A 135 -13.30 7.99 -4.09
N ALA A 136 -14.60 8.27 -4.21
CA ALA A 136 -15.32 8.21 -5.48
C ALA A 136 -14.79 9.23 -6.51
N ASP A 137 -14.54 10.47 -6.08
CA ASP A 137 -14.04 11.53 -6.96
C ASP A 137 -12.61 11.21 -7.45
N ALA A 138 -11.73 10.75 -6.55
CA ALA A 138 -10.38 10.32 -6.89
C ALA A 138 -10.37 9.11 -7.84
N ARG A 139 -11.29 8.14 -7.64
CA ARG A 139 -11.48 7.01 -8.56
C ARG A 139 -11.88 7.48 -9.96
N ALA A 140 -12.86 8.37 -10.05
CA ALA A 140 -13.33 8.90 -11.34
C ALA A 140 -12.21 9.65 -12.08
N GLU A 141 -11.41 10.43 -11.37
CA GLU A 141 -10.26 11.14 -11.92
C GLU A 141 -9.18 10.19 -12.44
N LEU A 142 -8.82 9.14 -11.66
CA LEU A 142 -7.84 8.14 -12.07
C LEU A 142 -8.31 7.37 -13.31
N GLN A 143 -9.56 6.94 -13.37
CA GLN A 143 -10.11 6.25 -14.53
C GLN A 143 -10.02 7.06 -15.83
N GLN A 144 -9.96 8.38 -15.74
CA GLN A 144 -9.84 9.29 -16.89
C GLN A 144 -8.37 9.62 -17.20
N LYS A 145 -7.53 9.81 -16.18
CA LYS A 145 -6.20 10.44 -16.32
C LYS A 145 -5.01 9.50 -16.01
N ALA A 146 -5.23 8.33 -15.38
CA ALA A 146 -4.16 7.36 -15.15
C ALA A 146 -3.90 6.58 -16.45
N ASP A 147 -3.15 7.18 -17.36
CA ASP A 147 -2.86 6.72 -18.72
C ASP A 147 -1.50 6.02 -18.86
N GLY A 148 -0.82 5.79 -17.76
CA GLY A 148 0.46 5.09 -17.73
C GLY A 148 0.40 3.65 -18.20
N PRO A 149 1.57 3.04 -18.45
CA PRO A 149 1.65 1.61 -18.80
C PRO A 149 1.08 0.75 -17.66
N TYR A 150 0.44 -0.37 -18.03
CA TYR A 150 -0.23 -1.22 -17.06
C TYR A 150 0.04 -2.70 -17.26
N ARG A 151 -0.15 -3.47 -16.20
CA ARG A 151 -0.16 -4.94 -16.16
C ARG A 151 -1.52 -5.44 -15.68
N GLY A 152 -1.83 -6.71 -15.95
CA GLY A 152 -3.08 -7.34 -15.53
C GLY A 152 -4.25 -7.05 -16.47
N SER A 153 -5.43 -6.81 -15.92
CA SER A 153 -6.67 -6.63 -16.67
C SER A 153 -6.72 -5.30 -17.43
N ALA A 154 -7.43 -5.30 -18.55
CA ALA A 154 -7.80 -4.05 -19.23
C ALA A 154 -9.00 -3.35 -18.58
N SER A 155 -9.81 -4.07 -17.77
CA SER A 155 -10.92 -3.48 -17.02
C SER A 155 -10.40 -2.53 -15.94
N LYS A 156 -11.13 -1.44 -15.71
CA LYS A 156 -10.89 -0.46 -14.65
C LYS A 156 -11.78 -0.66 -13.41
N ASP A 157 -12.43 -1.83 -13.29
CA ASP A 157 -13.29 -2.13 -12.14
C ASP A 157 -12.50 -2.21 -10.84
N LEU A 158 -11.31 -2.84 -10.90
CA LEU A 158 -10.31 -2.81 -9.85
C LEU A 158 -9.02 -2.21 -10.42
N GLU A 159 -8.83 -0.92 -10.20
CA GLU A 159 -7.68 -0.18 -10.68
C GLU A 159 -6.73 0.15 -9.53
N LEU A 160 -5.49 -0.31 -9.65
CA LEU A 160 -4.40 -0.07 -8.72
C LEU A 160 -3.39 0.82 -9.41
N VAL A 161 -3.25 2.08 -8.98
CA VAL A 161 -2.34 3.04 -9.60
C VAL A 161 -1.16 3.28 -8.69
N GLU A 162 0.01 2.81 -9.10
CA GLU A 162 1.27 3.05 -8.40
C GLU A 162 1.86 4.39 -8.84
N PHE A 163 2.02 5.32 -7.91
CA PHE A 163 2.83 6.52 -8.10
C PHE A 163 4.23 6.26 -7.57
N ALA A 164 5.22 6.32 -8.45
CA ALA A 164 6.60 5.94 -8.13
C ALA A 164 7.64 6.82 -8.82
N ASP A 165 8.84 6.81 -8.23
CA ASP A 165 10.03 7.50 -8.70
C ASP A 165 11.14 6.46 -8.95
N PHE A 166 11.72 6.46 -10.13
CA PHE A 166 12.77 5.51 -10.51
C PHE A 166 14.05 5.62 -9.67
N GLN A 167 14.30 6.76 -9.06
CA GLN A 167 15.47 6.98 -8.21
C GLN A 167 15.18 6.76 -6.72
N CYS A 168 13.92 6.57 -6.32
CA CYS A 168 13.54 6.35 -4.92
C CYS A 168 13.84 4.90 -4.48
N PRO A 169 14.68 4.69 -3.42
CA PRO A 169 14.99 3.33 -2.91
C PRO A 169 13.76 2.56 -2.44
N HIS A 170 12.83 3.24 -1.77
CA HIS A 170 11.60 2.61 -1.31
C HIS A 170 10.66 2.20 -2.46
N CYS A 171 10.72 2.89 -3.62
CA CYS A 171 10.01 2.46 -4.82
C CYS A 171 10.62 1.16 -5.37
N LYS A 172 11.96 1.03 -5.37
CA LYS A 172 12.64 -0.23 -5.72
C LYS A 172 12.19 -1.37 -4.81
N GLU A 173 12.20 -1.16 -3.49
CA GLU A 173 11.78 -2.15 -2.49
C GLU A 173 10.32 -2.60 -2.68
N ALA A 174 9.43 -1.67 -3.04
CA ALA A 174 8.01 -1.94 -3.25
C ALA A 174 7.73 -2.85 -4.45
N GLN A 175 8.62 -2.91 -5.45
CA GLN A 175 8.38 -3.70 -6.67
C GLN A 175 8.12 -5.18 -6.39
N ALA A 176 8.78 -5.76 -5.39
CA ALA A 176 8.51 -7.14 -4.98
C ALA A 176 7.06 -7.37 -4.53
N SER A 177 6.44 -6.37 -3.89
CA SER A 177 5.03 -6.42 -3.50
C SER A 177 4.13 -6.18 -4.71
N ILE A 178 4.45 -5.22 -5.58
CA ILE A 178 3.68 -4.96 -6.81
C ILE A 178 3.66 -6.18 -7.73
N ASP A 179 4.78 -6.91 -7.88
CA ASP A 179 4.83 -8.12 -8.69
C ASP A 179 3.92 -9.24 -8.14
N LYS A 180 3.86 -9.38 -6.81
CA LYS A 180 2.92 -10.31 -6.16
C LYS A 180 1.46 -9.91 -6.40
N LEU A 181 1.15 -8.59 -6.40
CA LEU A 181 -0.21 -8.12 -6.70
C LEU A 181 -0.66 -8.49 -8.11
N VAL A 182 0.23 -8.46 -9.11
CA VAL A 182 -0.10 -8.91 -10.48
C VAL A 182 -0.55 -10.36 -10.51
N ALA A 183 0.10 -11.22 -9.72
CA ALA A 183 -0.26 -12.64 -9.63
C ALA A 183 -1.53 -12.90 -8.80
N ASP A 184 -1.66 -12.20 -7.67
CA ASP A 184 -2.75 -12.43 -6.70
C ASP A 184 -4.09 -11.82 -7.15
N PHE A 185 -4.04 -10.75 -7.96
CA PHE A 185 -5.20 -9.99 -8.44
C PHE A 185 -5.27 -9.95 -9.98
N PRO A 186 -5.50 -11.09 -10.67
CA PRO A 186 -5.48 -11.14 -12.14
C PRO A 186 -6.58 -10.30 -12.80
N LYS A 187 -7.62 -9.90 -12.06
CA LYS A 187 -8.65 -8.99 -12.54
C LYS A 187 -8.32 -7.51 -12.31
N ALA A 188 -7.27 -7.22 -11.54
CA ALA A 188 -6.84 -5.85 -11.34
C ALA A 188 -6.08 -5.30 -12.56
N ARG A 189 -6.29 -4.02 -12.84
CA ARG A 189 -5.46 -3.20 -13.72
C ARG A 189 -4.43 -2.49 -12.85
N ILE A 190 -3.14 -2.81 -13.00
CA ILE A 190 -2.06 -2.21 -12.22
C ILE A 190 -1.29 -1.24 -13.11
N VAL A 191 -1.51 0.05 -12.90
CA VAL A 191 -0.96 1.15 -13.69
C VAL A 191 0.25 1.73 -12.97
N PHE A 192 1.32 2.02 -13.71
CA PHE A 192 2.46 2.80 -13.23
C PHE A 192 2.31 4.25 -13.64
N GLN A 193 2.36 5.16 -12.68
CA GLN A 193 2.36 6.60 -12.89
C GLN A 193 3.66 7.22 -12.37
N ASN A 194 4.33 8.00 -13.22
CA ASN A 194 5.55 8.68 -12.83
C ASN A 194 5.28 9.78 -11.81
N TYR A 195 6.00 9.76 -10.69
CA TYR A 195 6.03 10.87 -9.74
C TYR A 195 7.46 11.18 -9.31
N PRO A 196 8.27 11.75 -10.22
CA PRO A 196 9.66 12.08 -9.94
C PRO A 196 9.77 13.19 -8.89
N LEU A 197 10.59 12.96 -7.86
CA LEU A 197 10.90 13.91 -6.80
C LEU A 197 12.20 14.66 -7.10
N GLU A 198 12.23 15.45 -8.18
CA GLU A 198 13.43 16.08 -8.75
C GLU A 198 14.32 16.80 -7.72
N LYS A 199 13.71 17.42 -6.69
CA LYS A 199 14.46 18.17 -5.67
C LYS A 199 15.42 17.30 -4.85
N ILE A 200 15.11 16.02 -4.68
CA ILE A 200 15.91 15.06 -3.91
C ILE A 200 16.48 13.94 -4.77
N HIS A 201 15.93 13.74 -5.96
CA HIS A 201 16.29 12.71 -6.93
C HIS A 201 16.57 13.34 -8.29
N PRO A 202 17.77 13.89 -8.53
CA PRO A 202 18.07 14.70 -9.73
C PRO A 202 17.91 13.97 -11.08
N ALA A 203 18.07 12.64 -11.11
CA ALA A 203 17.91 11.84 -12.32
C ALA A 203 16.46 11.36 -12.57
N SER A 204 15.55 11.59 -11.63
CA SER A 204 14.21 11.01 -11.64
C SER A 204 13.35 11.47 -12.83
N VAL A 205 13.40 12.76 -13.19
CA VAL A 205 12.68 13.30 -14.36
C VAL A 205 13.23 12.70 -15.67
N THR A 206 14.55 12.54 -15.77
CA THR A 206 15.17 11.93 -16.95
C THR A 206 14.75 10.47 -17.07
N ALA A 207 14.81 9.69 -15.99
CA ALA A 207 14.40 8.29 -15.98
C ALA A 207 12.90 8.14 -16.32
N ALA A 208 12.05 9.00 -15.77
CA ALA A 208 10.61 9.06 -16.08
C ALA A 208 10.36 9.36 -17.56
N SER A 209 11.08 10.32 -18.14
CA SER A 209 10.97 10.69 -19.55
C SER A 209 11.39 9.55 -20.49
N TYR A 210 12.47 8.84 -20.16
CA TYR A 210 12.87 7.62 -20.89
C TYR A 210 11.77 6.56 -20.80
N GLY A 211 11.24 6.30 -19.59
CA GLY A 211 10.14 5.36 -19.37
C GLY A 211 8.90 5.68 -20.19
N ALA A 212 8.48 6.96 -20.24
CA ALA A 212 7.36 7.41 -21.06
C ALA A 212 7.59 7.12 -22.55
N CYS A 213 8.80 7.37 -23.05
CA CYS A 213 9.16 7.07 -24.43
C CYS A 213 9.25 5.57 -24.73
N VAL A 214 9.75 4.77 -23.79
CA VAL A 214 9.74 3.31 -23.89
C VAL A 214 8.31 2.79 -23.97
N ALA A 215 7.41 3.28 -23.10
CA ALA A 215 5.99 2.92 -23.15
C ALA A 215 5.34 3.31 -24.50
N LYS A 216 5.63 4.49 -25.00
CA LYS A 216 5.10 5.00 -26.29
C LYS A 216 5.54 4.16 -27.48
N GLN A 217 6.79 3.69 -27.51
CA GLN A 217 7.36 2.97 -28.66
C GLN A 217 7.22 1.44 -28.56
N GLY A 218 7.28 0.88 -27.34
CA GLY A 218 7.30 -0.56 -27.11
C GLY A 218 6.11 -1.10 -26.28
N GLY A 219 5.21 -0.22 -25.83
CA GLY A 219 4.05 -0.59 -25.02
C GLY A 219 4.40 -0.99 -23.60
N SER A 220 3.40 -1.49 -22.87
CA SER A 220 3.54 -1.83 -21.44
C SER A 220 4.61 -2.89 -21.16
N ALA A 221 4.72 -3.92 -22.00
CA ALA A 221 5.72 -4.97 -21.79
C ALA A 221 7.17 -4.43 -21.84
N ALA A 222 7.48 -3.60 -22.82
CA ALA A 222 8.78 -2.95 -22.92
C ALA A 222 9.02 -2.00 -21.74
N PHE A 223 7.98 -1.24 -21.33
CA PHE A 223 8.09 -0.36 -20.18
C PHE A 223 8.44 -1.12 -18.90
N PHE A 224 7.76 -2.23 -18.58
CA PHE A 224 8.05 -2.97 -17.35
C PHE A 224 9.40 -3.69 -17.40
N SER A 225 9.88 -4.08 -18.59
CA SER A 225 11.27 -4.53 -18.77
C SER A 225 12.28 -3.42 -18.47
N TYR A 226 12.02 -2.21 -18.98
CA TYR A 226 12.81 -1.02 -18.68
C TYR A 226 12.78 -0.68 -17.19
N ALA A 227 11.58 -0.59 -16.59
CA ALA A 227 11.40 -0.22 -15.20
C ALA A 227 12.16 -1.18 -14.26
N GLY A 228 12.03 -2.50 -14.46
CA GLY A 228 12.78 -3.48 -13.71
C GLY A 228 14.28 -3.30 -13.84
N ALA A 229 14.80 -3.08 -15.07
CA ALA A 229 16.22 -2.87 -15.29
C ALA A 229 16.77 -1.60 -14.63
N VAL A 230 15.98 -0.51 -14.62
CA VAL A 230 16.35 0.73 -13.92
C VAL A 230 16.38 0.53 -12.41
N PHE A 231 15.35 -0.10 -11.82
CA PHE A 231 15.33 -0.40 -10.39
C PHE A 231 16.46 -1.35 -9.98
N ASP A 232 16.76 -2.39 -10.78
CA ASP A 232 17.87 -3.31 -10.53
C ASP A 232 19.21 -2.59 -10.44
N SER A 233 19.42 -1.59 -11.33
CA SER A 233 20.67 -0.82 -11.47
C SER A 233 20.57 0.60 -10.92
N GLN A 234 19.69 0.83 -9.93
CA GLN A 234 19.32 2.16 -9.43
C GLN A 234 20.51 2.99 -8.91
N GLU A 235 21.53 2.32 -8.36
CA GLU A 235 22.74 2.99 -7.87
C GLU A 235 23.46 3.78 -9.00
N GLY A 236 23.36 3.32 -10.26
CA GLY A 236 23.91 4.02 -11.43
C GLY A 236 23.28 5.39 -11.68
N LEU A 237 22.11 5.69 -11.09
CA LEU A 237 21.45 7.00 -11.21
C LEU A 237 22.08 8.07 -10.30
N SER A 238 23.11 7.76 -9.53
CA SER A 238 23.77 8.69 -8.59
C SER A 238 24.79 9.61 -9.24
N SER A 239 25.20 9.39 -10.50
CA SER A 239 26.16 10.22 -11.24
C SER A 239 25.71 10.47 -12.66
N ALA A 240 26.13 11.59 -13.27
CA ALA A 240 25.70 11.97 -14.61
C ALA A 240 26.06 10.91 -15.69
N ASP A 241 27.27 10.38 -15.65
CA ASP A 241 27.70 9.32 -16.57
C ASP A 241 26.96 8.01 -16.31
N GLY A 242 26.74 7.67 -15.05
CA GLY A 242 25.98 6.51 -14.61
C GLY A 242 24.52 6.56 -15.05
N VAL A 243 23.87 7.72 -15.02
CA VAL A 243 22.50 7.92 -15.52
C VAL A 243 22.39 7.50 -16.97
N THR A 244 23.25 8.05 -17.84
CA THR A 244 23.21 7.73 -19.27
C THR A 244 23.44 6.25 -19.53
N LEU A 245 24.44 5.66 -18.88
CA LEU A 245 24.74 4.23 -19.02
C LEU A 245 23.59 3.33 -18.55
N THR A 246 23.05 3.61 -17.38
CA THR A 246 21.95 2.83 -16.77
C THR A 246 20.70 2.89 -17.65
N LEU A 247 20.28 4.09 -18.06
CA LEU A 247 19.06 4.25 -18.86
C LEU A 247 19.20 3.63 -20.24
N ASN A 248 20.35 3.81 -20.92
CA ASN A 248 20.60 3.18 -22.22
C ASN A 248 20.64 1.65 -22.13
N SER A 249 21.25 1.09 -21.09
CA SER A 249 21.25 -0.35 -20.83
C SER A 249 19.83 -0.88 -20.61
N ALA A 250 19.02 -0.18 -19.81
CA ALA A 250 17.64 -0.54 -19.56
C ALA A 250 16.77 -0.48 -20.82
N VAL A 251 16.96 0.54 -21.68
CA VAL A 251 16.29 0.63 -22.99
C VAL A 251 16.68 -0.53 -23.90
N THR A 252 17.96 -0.89 -23.96
CA THR A 252 18.44 -2.06 -24.71
C THR A 252 17.81 -3.35 -24.20
N LYS A 253 17.73 -3.54 -22.88
CA LYS A 253 17.05 -4.69 -22.25
C LYS A 253 15.56 -4.74 -22.59
N ALA A 254 14.93 -3.58 -22.77
CA ALA A 254 13.54 -3.47 -23.24
C ALA A 254 13.38 -3.72 -24.77
N GLY A 255 14.46 -4.01 -25.50
CA GLY A 255 14.44 -4.31 -26.92
C GLY A 255 14.33 -3.07 -27.83
N LEU A 256 14.67 -1.89 -27.34
CA LEU A 256 14.55 -0.62 -28.05
C LEU A 256 15.91 0.04 -28.28
N ASP A 257 15.92 1.02 -29.19
CA ASP A 257 17.11 1.81 -29.56
C ASP A 257 17.32 2.96 -28.56
N PRO A 258 18.43 2.99 -27.79
CA PRO A 258 18.70 4.04 -26.83
C PRO A 258 18.76 5.44 -27.43
N ALA A 259 19.30 5.60 -28.66
CA ALA A 259 19.39 6.90 -29.29
C ALA A 259 18.02 7.47 -29.66
N LYS A 260 17.08 6.61 -30.11
CA LYS A 260 15.70 7.01 -30.41
C LYS A 260 14.94 7.36 -29.10
N ILE A 261 15.13 6.59 -28.05
CA ILE A 261 14.48 6.87 -26.75
C ILE A 261 15.05 8.16 -26.14
N SER A 262 16.35 8.38 -26.16
CA SER A 262 16.98 9.61 -25.67
C SER A 262 16.46 10.84 -26.41
N ALA A 263 16.39 10.78 -27.74
CA ALA A 263 15.83 11.88 -28.54
C ALA A 263 14.34 12.15 -28.19
N CYS A 264 13.54 11.11 -28.05
CA CYS A 264 12.15 11.23 -27.63
C CYS A 264 12.03 11.85 -26.21
N ALA A 265 12.83 11.38 -25.25
CA ALA A 265 12.80 11.84 -23.85
C ALA A 265 13.13 13.34 -23.71
N ALA A 266 13.89 13.89 -24.64
CA ALA A 266 14.26 15.31 -24.66
C ALA A 266 13.12 16.22 -25.17
N THR A 267 12.06 15.68 -25.78
CA THR A 267 10.99 16.48 -26.39
C THR A 267 10.12 17.18 -25.34
N PRO A 268 9.56 18.37 -25.66
CA PRO A 268 8.61 19.07 -24.79
C PRO A 268 7.37 18.23 -24.47
N GLU A 269 6.88 17.44 -25.42
CA GLU A 269 5.70 16.59 -25.29
C GLU A 269 5.89 15.53 -24.22
N THR A 270 7.07 14.86 -24.20
CA THR A 270 7.41 13.86 -23.18
C THR A 270 7.52 14.50 -21.79
N LYS A 271 8.13 15.68 -21.70
CA LYS A 271 8.20 16.43 -20.43
C LYS A 271 6.80 16.80 -19.92
N ALA A 272 5.94 17.30 -20.83
CA ALA A 272 4.56 17.63 -20.48
C ALA A 272 3.75 16.40 -20.00
N GLN A 273 3.99 15.21 -20.59
CA GLN A 273 3.38 13.96 -20.15
C GLN A 273 3.82 13.58 -18.73
N VAL A 274 5.10 13.66 -18.42
CA VAL A 274 5.61 13.40 -17.04
C VAL A 274 5.05 14.43 -16.07
N GLU A 275 4.99 15.72 -16.46
CA GLU A 275 4.40 16.76 -15.63
C GLU A 275 2.90 16.55 -15.38
N ALA A 276 2.15 16.06 -16.38
CA ALA A 276 0.73 15.73 -16.20
C ALA A 276 0.53 14.63 -15.15
N SER A 277 1.40 13.62 -15.12
CA SER A 277 1.40 12.58 -14.09
C SER A 277 1.71 13.15 -12.69
N VAL A 278 2.67 14.08 -12.59
CA VAL A 278 2.96 14.80 -11.34
C VAL A 278 1.75 15.61 -10.87
N LYS A 279 1.10 16.35 -11.78
CA LYS A 279 -0.11 17.13 -11.46
C LYS A 279 -1.26 16.24 -11.00
N LEU A 280 -1.44 15.06 -11.60
CA LEU A 280 -2.44 14.09 -11.16
C LEU A 280 -2.17 13.65 -9.71
N ALA A 281 -0.92 13.30 -9.38
CA ALA A 281 -0.54 12.95 -8.01
C ALA A 281 -0.84 14.08 -7.02
N GLN A 282 -0.50 15.33 -7.38
CA GLN A 282 -0.76 16.51 -6.55
C GLN A 282 -2.26 16.77 -6.33
N HIS A 283 -3.09 16.63 -7.37
CA HIS A 283 -4.56 16.75 -7.25
C HIS A 283 -5.14 15.70 -6.31
N LEU A 284 -4.55 14.51 -6.28
CA LEU A 284 -4.94 13.41 -5.39
C LEU A 284 -4.32 13.53 -3.99
N ASN A 285 -3.67 14.66 -3.67
CA ASN A 285 -2.96 14.90 -2.41
C ASN A 285 -1.90 13.82 -2.08
N ILE A 286 -1.27 13.25 -3.11
CA ILE A 286 -0.18 12.30 -2.93
C ILE A 286 1.10 13.11 -2.67
N SER A 287 1.64 12.98 -1.47
CA SER A 287 2.82 13.73 -1.01
C SER A 287 4.11 12.89 -0.92
N GLN A 288 4.01 11.58 -1.10
CA GLN A 288 5.13 10.65 -0.97
C GLN A 288 5.03 9.49 -1.95
N VAL A 289 6.19 8.89 -2.23
CA VAL A 289 6.31 7.68 -3.05
C VAL A 289 7.07 6.58 -2.28
N PRO A 290 6.78 5.31 -2.50
CA PRO A 290 5.72 4.78 -3.35
C PRO A 290 4.33 4.90 -2.70
N THR A 291 3.34 5.34 -3.47
CA THR A 291 1.93 5.33 -3.06
C THR A 291 1.12 4.50 -4.07
N LEU A 292 0.36 3.53 -3.57
CA LEU A 292 -0.60 2.77 -4.36
C LEU A 292 -2.01 3.34 -4.13
N VAL A 293 -2.68 3.77 -5.19
CA VAL A 293 -4.06 4.22 -5.11
C VAL A 293 -4.98 3.08 -5.55
N ILE A 294 -5.80 2.60 -4.64
CA ILE A 294 -6.68 1.43 -4.82
C ILE A 294 -8.10 1.95 -5.05
N ASN A 295 -8.57 1.95 -6.30
CA ASN A 295 -9.88 2.51 -6.65
C ASN A 295 -10.13 3.89 -6.03
N GLY A 296 -9.14 4.79 -6.12
CA GLY A 296 -9.20 6.14 -5.55
C GLY A 296 -8.69 6.28 -4.12
N ARG A 297 -8.54 5.18 -3.37
CA ARG A 297 -8.01 5.18 -2.01
C ARG A 297 -6.48 5.22 -2.01
N PRO A 298 -5.83 6.30 -1.56
CA PRO A 298 -4.37 6.35 -1.48
C PRO A 298 -3.86 5.54 -0.28
N VAL A 299 -2.84 4.73 -0.53
CA VAL A 299 -2.13 3.93 0.47
C VAL A 299 -0.63 4.08 0.24
N PRO A 300 0.10 4.82 1.08
CA PRO A 300 1.55 4.78 1.07
C PRO A 300 2.03 3.37 1.39
N ILE A 301 2.78 2.75 0.46
CA ILE A 301 3.15 1.32 0.58
C ILE A 301 4.57 1.08 1.06
N GLY A 302 5.37 2.13 1.25
CA GLY A 302 6.71 2.01 1.85
C GLY A 302 6.63 1.40 3.24
N GLY A 303 7.13 0.18 3.42
CA GLY A 303 7.13 -0.54 4.70
C GLY A 303 5.80 -1.19 5.11
N VAL A 304 4.75 -1.13 4.28
CA VAL A 304 3.48 -1.84 4.56
C VAL A 304 3.65 -3.34 4.28
N PRO A 305 3.36 -4.24 5.25
CA PRO A 305 3.39 -5.67 5.02
C PRO A 305 2.44 -6.08 3.89
N TYR A 306 2.90 -7.00 3.02
CA TYR A 306 2.13 -7.44 1.86
C TYR A 306 0.72 -7.95 2.23
N ASP A 307 0.60 -8.74 3.31
CA ASP A 307 -0.69 -9.27 3.75
C ASP A 307 -1.67 -8.17 4.18
N THR A 308 -1.16 -7.08 4.76
CA THR A 308 -1.98 -5.90 5.09
C THR A 308 -2.44 -5.20 3.81
N LEU A 309 -1.54 -4.99 2.85
CA LEU A 309 -1.87 -4.40 1.56
C LEU A 309 -2.93 -5.22 0.82
N LYS A 310 -2.78 -6.55 0.81
CA LYS A 310 -3.75 -7.48 0.22
C LYS A 310 -5.14 -7.35 0.87
N LYS A 311 -5.22 -7.31 2.21
CA LYS A 311 -6.48 -7.09 2.93
C LYS A 311 -7.15 -5.76 2.55
N ILE A 312 -6.37 -4.68 2.41
CA ILE A 312 -6.89 -3.37 2.00
C ILE A 312 -7.47 -3.45 0.58
N ILE A 313 -6.77 -4.09 -0.36
CA ILE A 313 -7.23 -4.26 -1.75
C ILE A 313 -8.51 -5.10 -1.80
N GLU A 314 -8.53 -6.25 -1.13
CA GLU A 314 -9.70 -7.13 -1.08
C GLU A 314 -10.91 -6.43 -0.44
N PHE A 315 -10.67 -5.63 0.59
CA PHE A 315 -11.71 -4.86 1.26
C PHE A 315 -12.28 -3.77 0.34
N GLN A 316 -11.40 -2.97 -0.30
CA GLN A 316 -11.83 -1.92 -1.20
C GLN A 316 -12.57 -2.50 -2.42
N ALA A 317 -12.06 -3.60 -2.99
CA ALA A 317 -12.73 -4.29 -4.09
C ALA A 317 -14.15 -4.74 -3.72
N ARG A 318 -14.36 -5.26 -2.50
CA ARG A 318 -15.70 -5.63 -2.01
C ARG A 318 -16.63 -4.43 -1.87
N LEU A 319 -16.14 -3.30 -1.34
CA LEU A 319 -16.94 -2.08 -1.21
C LEU A 319 -17.40 -1.57 -2.58
N ASP A 320 -16.55 -1.73 -3.59
CA ASP A 320 -16.82 -1.26 -4.95
C ASP A 320 -17.51 -2.28 -5.84
N GLY A 321 -17.80 -3.49 -5.34
CA GLY A 321 -18.37 -4.59 -6.12
C GLY A 321 -17.44 -5.11 -7.21
N ALA A 322 -16.12 -4.90 -7.10
CA ALA A 322 -15.12 -5.31 -8.08
C ALA A 322 -14.65 -6.74 -7.85
N ALA A 323 -14.46 -7.50 -8.94
CA ALA A 323 -13.89 -8.85 -8.88
C ALA A 323 -12.36 -8.79 -8.68
N THR A 324 -11.86 -9.66 -7.81
CA THR A 324 -10.40 -9.78 -7.55
C THR A 324 -9.76 -10.96 -8.29
N LYS A 325 -10.57 -11.99 -8.62
CA LYS A 325 -10.15 -13.25 -9.28
C LYS A 325 -11.04 -13.59 -10.46
#